data_8b3f11563d668d920d551e95de929df2
#
_entry.id   8b3f11563d668d920d551e95de929df2
#
_cell.length_a   1.000
_cell.length_b   1.000
_cell.length_c   1.000
_cell.angle_alpha   90.00
_cell.angle_beta   90.00
_cell.angle_gamma   90.00
#
_symmetry.space_group_name_H-M   'P 1'
#
loop_
_entity.id
_entity.type
_entity.pdbx_description
1 polymer ?
#
loop_
_entity_poly.entity_id
_entity_poly.type
_entity_poly.pdbx_seq_one_letter_code
_entity_poly.pdbx_strand_id
1 'polypeptide(L)'
;MENKEEPLRLHRQWRGKLETVPKMRIATREDLALAYTPGVAEPCRAIADDPDAAYAYTMKANTVAVVSDGSAVLGLGNIGPLAALPVMEGKCALFKAFGGVNAVPVCLDTQDVDEIVETVIRIAPAFGGINLEDISAPRCFEVERRLVEALDIPVFHDDQHGTAIVVLSGVINALRLVGKRKEECRVVVNGAGSAGIAIAKLLLSYGFRHLTLVDRCGIVSSRSEGINEAQRAMLAVTNLDDVEGGLADALAGADVLVGVSAPGIVSADMVRSMNDDAVIFAMANPEPEIYPDEAKAAGARVVGTGRSDFPNQINNVVAFPGIFKGALEGRARRITEEMKLAAAQALADLVSDEELSEDFIMPEPFDPRAVERVAKAVRDCAAREREGRPC
;
A
#
# COMPACT_ATOMS: atom_id res chain seq x y z
N MET A 1 -8.71 -27.85 -6.31
CA MET A 1 -9.24 -27.64 -4.92
C MET A 1 -8.03 -27.30 -4.06
N GLU A 2 -7.90 -26.05 -3.64
CA GLU A 2 -6.86 -25.67 -2.69
C GLU A 2 -7.04 -26.49 -1.41
N ASN A 3 -5.94 -27.05 -0.92
CA ASN A 3 -5.94 -27.84 0.31
C ASN A 3 -6.09 -26.87 1.51
N LYS A 4 -7.32 -26.54 1.88
CA LYS A 4 -7.64 -25.63 3.01
C LYS A 4 -7.16 -26.15 4.38
N GLU A 5 -6.81 -27.42 4.47
CA GLU A 5 -6.34 -28.03 5.73
C GLU A 5 -4.87 -27.69 6.02
N GLU A 6 -4.05 -27.52 4.99
CA GLU A 6 -2.61 -27.26 5.14
C GLU A 6 -2.32 -25.92 5.83
N PRO A 7 -2.93 -24.78 5.41
CA PRO A 7 -2.76 -23.53 6.13
C PRO A 7 -3.19 -23.61 7.60
N LEU A 8 -4.31 -24.29 7.90
CA LEU A 8 -4.77 -24.45 9.28
C LEU A 8 -3.80 -25.32 10.12
N ARG A 9 -3.24 -26.39 9.52
CA ARG A 9 -2.25 -27.25 10.17
C ARG A 9 -1.00 -26.46 10.52
N LEU A 10 -0.49 -25.68 9.58
CA LEU A 10 0.72 -24.85 9.77
C LEU A 10 0.51 -23.78 10.84
N HIS A 11 -0.61 -23.07 10.83
CA HIS A 11 -0.91 -22.04 11.84
C HIS A 11 -1.04 -22.63 13.25
N ARG A 12 -1.60 -23.85 13.39
CA ARG A 12 -1.60 -24.59 14.67
C ARG A 12 -0.19 -24.95 15.13
N GLN A 13 0.68 -25.33 14.22
CA GLN A 13 2.08 -25.67 14.51
C GLN A 13 2.88 -24.44 14.93
N TRP A 14 2.72 -23.32 14.23
CA TRP A 14 3.44 -22.08 14.53
C TRP A 14 2.96 -21.42 15.83
N ARG A 15 1.69 -21.52 16.16
CA ARG A 15 1.07 -20.83 17.32
C ARG A 15 1.26 -19.30 17.28
N GLY A 16 1.07 -18.73 16.12
CA GLY A 16 1.41 -17.36 15.77
C GLY A 16 2.64 -17.31 14.86
N LYS A 17 2.71 -16.28 13.99
CA LYS A 17 3.80 -16.09 13.03
C LYS A 17 4.96 -15.28 13.60
N LEU A 18 4.79 -14.72 14.80
CA LEU A 18 5.72 -13.78 15.42
C LEU A 18 6.12 -14.27 16.81
N GLU A 19 7.34 -13.97 17.19
CA GLU A 19 7.83 -14.09 18.55
C GLU A 19 8.65 -12.85 18.94
N THR A 20 8.73 -12.56 20.23
CA THR A 20 9.59 -11.51 20.76
C THR A 20 10.89 -12.11 21.30
N VAL A 21 12.00 -11.73 20.68
CA VAL A 21 13.33 -12.20 21.08
C VAL A 21 14.16 -11.02 21.58
N PRO A 22 14.73 -11.08 22.79
CA PRO A 22 15.63 -10.05 23.29
C PRO A 22 16.93 -10.03 22.47
N LYS A 23 17.43 -8.83 22.15
CA LYS A 23 18.70 -8.63 21.44
C LYS A 23 19.93 -8.99 22.28
N MET A 24 19.77 -9.06 23.59
CA MET A 24 20.82 -9.29 24.56
C MET A 24 20.55 -10.55 25.37
N ARG A 25 21.59 -11.17 25.83
CA ARG A 25 21.50 -12.28 26.80
C ARG A 25 21.39 -11.70 28.22
N ILE A 26 20.53 -12.28 29.04
CA ILE A 26 20.43 -12.03 30.47
C ILE A 26 20.73 -13.36 31.17
N ALA A 27 21.94 -13.53 31.68
CA ALA A 27 22.37 -14.76 32.29
C ALA A 27 23.15 -14.55 33.60
N THR A 28 23.61 -13.34 33.87
CA THR A 28 24.34 -12.96 35.06
C THR A 28 23.67 -11.85 35.84
N ARG A 29 24.11 -11.58 37.06
CA ARG A 29 23.63 -10.44 37.84
C ARG A 29 24.06 -9.12 37.21
N GLU A 30 25.22 -9.07 36.58
CA GLU A 30 25.72 -7.93 35.84
C GLU A 30 24.84 -7.64 34.62
N ASP A 31 24.48 -8.67 33.85
CA ASP A 31 23.57 -8.50 32.71
C ASP A 31 22.22 -7.93 33.16
N LEU A 32 21.66 -8.45 34.26
CA LEU A 32 20.41 -8.00 34.84
C LEU A 32 20.50 -6.53 35.31
N ALA A 33 21.60 -6.16 35.98
CA ALA A 33 21.82 -4.81 36.47
C ALA A 33 21.93 -3.79 35.33
N LEU A 34 22.53 -4.17 34.19
CA LEU A 34 22.63 -3.33 33.00
C LEU A 34 21.31 -3.26 32.23
N ALA A 35 20.64 -4.41 32.05
CA ALA A 35 19.42 -4.50 31.25
C ALA A 35 18.18 -3.92 31.93
N TYR A 36 18.16 -3.95 33.27
CA TYR A 36 17.00 -3.54 34.06
C TYR A 36 17.45 -2.63 35.21
N THR A 37 17.33 -3.05 36.46
CA THR A 37 17.63 -2.20 37.61
C THR A 37 19.03 -2.49 38.17
N PRO A 38 19.90 -1.47 38.37
CA PRO A 38 19.67 -0.01 38.28
C PRO A 38 19.99 0.63 36.92
N GLY A 39 20.67 -0.05 36.02
CA GLY A 39 21.26 0.50 34.81
C GLY A 39 20.25 1.18 33.87
N VAL A 40 19.02 0.66 33.80
CA VAL A 40 17.94 1.22 32.96
C VAL A 40 17.56 2.68 33.32
N ALA A 41 17.94 3.15 34.50
CA ALA A 41 17.67 4.53 34.90
C ALA A 41 18.39 5.55 34.01
N GLU A 42 19.57 5.23 33.48
CA GLU A 42 20.36 6.19 32.69
C GLU A 42 19.69 6.47 31.31
N PRO A 43 19.32 5.47 30.50
CA PRO A 43 18.56 5.75 29.29
C PRO A 43 17.20 6.42 29.56
N CYS A 44 16.54 6.10 30.70
CA CYS A 44 15.28 6.80 31.06
C CYS A 44 15.52 8.29 31.29
N ARG A 45 16.59 8.67 32.00
CA ARG A 45 16.95 10.11 32.24
C ARG A 45 17.29 10.79 30.92
N ALA A 46 18.12 10.14 30.09
CA ALA A 46 18.50 10.69 28.79
C ALA A 46 17.28 10.97 27.91
N ILE A 47 16.28 10.07 27.89
CA ILE A 47 15.04 10.28 27.13
C ILE A 47 14.14 11.35 27.77
N ALA A 48 14.14 11.45 29.10
CA ALA A 48 13.38 12.51 29.78
C ALA A 48 13.95 13.90 29.51
N ASP A 49 15.29 14.00 29.38
CA ASP A 49 15.99 15.24 29.06
C ASP A 49 15.89 15.59 27.56
N ASP A 50 15.96 14.57 26.70
CA ASP A 50 15.83 14.70 25.24
C ASP A 50 14.96 13.55 24.67
N PRO A 51 13.68 13.79 24.33
CA PRO A 51 12.79 12.77 23.78
C PRO A 51 13.31 12.10 22.50
N ASP A 52 14.15 12.76 21.71
CA ASP A 52 14.76 12.16 20.50
C ASP A 52 15.74 11.05 20.83
N ALA A 53 16.30 11.01 22.04
CA ALA A 53 17.12 9.92 22.51
C ALA A 53 16.36 8.56 22.57
N ALA A 54 15.02 8.57 22.56
CA ALA A 54 14.22 7.34 22.47
C ALA A 54 14.54 6.51 21.22
N TYR A 55 14.89 7.15 20.13
CA TYR A 55 15.29 6.46 18.90
C TYR A 55 16.68 5.82 18.99
N ALA A 56 17.55 6.29 19.87
CA ALA A 56 18.85 5.68 20.11
C ALA A 56 18.78 4.52 21.12
N TYR A 57 17.93 4.64 22.13
CA TYR A 57 17.93 3.74 23.28
C TYR A 57 16.80 2.73 23.33
N THR A 58 15.81 2.83 22.42
CA THR A 58 14.65 1.92 22.44
C THR A 58 14.39 1.29 21.07
N MET A 59 13.47 0.33 21.02
CA MET A 59 13.01 -0.29 19.79
C MET A 59 12.17 0.65 18.91
N LYS A 60 11.80 1.84 19.41
CA LYS A 60 11.04 2.85 18.66
C LYS A 60 11.68 3.18 17.31
N ALA A 61 13.01 3.19 17.23
CA ALA A 61 13.74 3.53 16.00
C ALA A 61 13.39 2.61 14.81
N ASN A 62 12.99 1.36 15.06
CA ASN A 62 12.78 0.35 14.02
C ASN A 62 11.53 -0.51 14.27
N THR A 63 10.48 0.07 14.83
CA THR A 63 9.25 -0.67 15.14
C THR A 63 8.01 0.08 14.67
N VAL A 64 7.13 -0.62 13.93
CA VAL A 64 5.88 -0.13 13.38
C VAL A 64 4.70 -0.82 14.07
N ALA A 65 3.63 -0.10 14.38
CA ALA A 65 2.34 -0.69 14.72
C ALA A 65 1.58 -0.98 13.43
N VAL A 66 1.10 -2.21 13.25
CA VAL A 66 0.15 -2.59 12.19
C VAL A 66 -1.24 -2.57 12.81
N VAL A 67 -1.98 -1.51 12.52
CA VAL A 67 -3.27 -1.22 13.14
C VAL A 67 -4.41 -1.61 12.22
N SER A 68 -5.38 -2.37 12.73
CA SER A 68 -6.57 -2.80 11.99
C SER A 68 -7.79 -2.87 12.91
N ASP A 69 -8.98 -2.62 12.35
CA ASP A 69 -10.27 -2.94 12.97
C ASP A 69 -10.91 -4.20 12.34
N GLY A 70 -10.27 -4.78 11.33
CA GLY A 70 -10.73 -5.98 10.61
C GLY A 70 -11.99 -5.77 9.80
N SER A 71 -12.29 -4.52 9.39
CA SER A 71 -13.55 -4.19 8.68
C SER A 71 -13.47 -4.33 7.16
N ALA A 72 -12.27 -4.53 6.60
CA ALA A 72 -12.08 -4.66 5.15
C ALA A 72 -11.01 -5.70 4.76
N VAL A 73 -11.02 -6.84 5.44
CA VAL A 73 -10.04 -7.90 5.20
C VAL A 73 -10.23 -8.48 3.80
N LEU A 74 -9.15 -8.52 3.03
CA LEU A 74 -9.15 -8.87 1.62
C LEU A 74 -9.90 -10.18 1.32
N GLY A 75 -10.92 -10.09 0.47
CA GLY A 75 -11.77 -11.22 0.07
C GLY A 75 -12.74 -11.75 1.13
N LEU A 76 -12.63 -11.28 2.39
CA LEU A 76 -13.46 -11.73 3.50
C LEU A 76 -14.41 -10.64 4.03
N GLY A 77 -14.10 -9.36 3.76
CA GLY A 77 -14.88 -8.22 4.20
C GLY A 77 -14.73 -7.93 5.70
N ASN A 78 -15.81 -7.53 6.36
CA ASN A 78 -15.82 -7.22 7.79
C ASN A 78 -15.91 -8.51 8.62
N ILE A 79 -14.77 -9.00 9.09
CA ILE A 79 -14.66 -10.21 9.93
C ILE A 79 -14.27 -9.89 11.38
N GLY A 80 -14.02 -8.61 11.68
CA GLY A 80 -13.64 -8.12 13.00
C GLY A 80 -12.18 -8.33 13.36
N PRO A 81 -11.74 -7.69 14.47
CA PRO A 81 -10.32 -7.58 14.80
C PRO A 81 -9.66 -8.92 15.14
N LEU A 82 -10.36 -9.80 15.86
CA LEU A 82 -9.78 -11.09 16.26
C LEU A 82 -9.56 -12.02 15.06
N ALA A 83 -10.49 -12.05 14.10
CA ALA A 83 -10.35 -12.87 12.91
C ALA A 83 -9.36 -12.27 11.89
N ALA A 84 -9.10 -10.96 11.95
CA ALA A 84 -8.07 -10.29 11.15
C ALA A 84 -6.64 -10.54 11.66
N LEU A 85 -6.47 -10.94 12.92
CA LEU A 85 -5.14 -11.09 13.54
C LEU A 85 -4.17 -11.98 12.74
N PRO A 86 -4.55 -13.12 12.14
CA PRO A 86 -3.63 -13.90 11.33
C PRO A 86 -3.09 -13.15 10.09
N VAL A 87 -3.88 -12.23 9.51
CA VAL A 87 -3.45 -11.39 8.40
C VAL A 87 -2.47 -10.33 8.89
N MET A 88 -2.76 -9.68 10.01
CA MET A 88 -1.90 -8.67 10.62
C MET A 88 -0.55 -9.24 11.09
N GLU A 89 -0.55 -10.46 11.64
CA GLU A 89 0.71 -11.20 11.92
C GLU A 89 1.49 -11.49 10.63
N GLY A 90 0.80 -11.86 9.55
CA GLY A 90 1.41 -12.04 8.24
C GLY A 90 2.07 -10.75 7.75
N LYS A 91 1.37 -9.63 7.83
CA LYS A 91 1.90 -8.31 7.48
C LYS A 91 3.15 -7.96 8.28
N CYS A 92 3.13 -8.18 9.60
CA CYS A 92 4.29 -7.97 10.46
C CYS A 92 5.48 -8.88 10.09
N ALA A 93 5.21 -10.13 9.74
CA ALA A 93 6.24 -11.06 9.29
C ALA A 93 6.91 -10.59 7.98
N LEU A 94 6.12 -10.03 7.04
CA LEU A 94 6.63 -9.45 5.79
C LEU A 94 7.49 -8.21 6.06
N PHE A 95 7.07 -7.30 6.96
CA PHE A 95 7.90 -6.17 7.41
C PHE A 95 9.27 -6.63 7.88
N LYS A 96 9.30 -7.70 8.69
CA LYS A 96 10.55 -8.22 9.23
C LYS A 96 11.38 -8.91 8.17
N ALA A 97 10.78 -9.79 7.38
CA ALA A 97 11.49 -10.62 6.41
C ALA A 97 12.11 -9.80 5.28
N PHE A 98 11.39 -8.82 4.75
CA PHE A 98 11.83 -8.03 3.61
C PHE A 98 12.53 -6.73 4.02
N GLY A 99 11.99 -6.01 5.01
CA GLY A 99 12.48 -4.68 5.41
C GLY A 99 13.45 -4.69 6.61
N GLY A 100 13.55 -5.80 7.35
CA GLY A 100 14.26 -5.82 8.62
C GLY A 100 13.57 -4.97 9.71
N VAL A 101 12.38 -4.44 9.42
CA VAL A 101 11.58 -3.60 10.32
C VAL A 101 10.81 -4.51 11.28
N ASN A 102 10.86 -4.20 12.57
CA ASN A 102 9.99 -4.87 13.53
C ASN A 102 8.57 -4.33 13.38
N ALA A 103 7.58 -5.19 13.47
CA ALA A 103 6.19 -4.78 13.42
C ALA A 103 5.38 -5.56 14.45
N VAL A 104 4.37 -4.89 15.02
CA VAL A 104 3.50 -5.43 16.05
C VAL A 104 2.06 -5.29 15.60
N PRO A 105 1.26 -6.37 15.54
CA PRO A 105 -0.15 -6.29 15.20
C PRO A 105 -0.94 -5.66 16.36
N VAL A 106 -1.79 -4.68 16.04
CA VAL A 106 -2.65 -3.96 16.97
C VAL A 106 -4.07 -3.99 16.39
N CYS A 107 -4.83 -5.02 16.74
CA CYS A 107 -6.21 -5.18 16.30
C CYS A 107 -7.15 -4.55 17.33
N LEU A 108 -7.96 -3.58 16.88
CA LEU A 108 -8.83 -2.77 17.75
C LEU A 108 -10.27 -3.28 17.69
N ASP A 109 -10.87 -3.54 18.86
CA ASP A 109 -12.27 -3.95 18.96
C ASP A 109 -13.21 -2.73 18.93
N THR A 110 -13.07 -1.93 17.91
CA THR A 110 -13.92 -0.78 17.61
C THR A 110 -13.83 -0.42 16.13
N GLN A 111 -14.92 0.13 15.59
CA GLN A 111 -14.99 0.73 14.25
C GLN A 111 -15.31 2.23 14.32
N ASP A 112 -15.33 2.79 15.51
CA ASP A 112 -15.51 4.22 15.71
C ASP A 112 -14.23 4.98 15.41
N VAL A 113 -14.32 6.03 14.58
CA VAL A 113 -13.16 6.80 14.12
C VAL A 113 -12.46 7.51 15.29
N ASP A 114 -13.23 8.06 16.23
CA ASP A 114 -12.66 8.79 17.36
C ASP A 114 -11.89 7.84 18.29
N GLU A 115 -12.46 6.67 18.57
CA GLU A 115 -11.82 5.66 19.42
C GLU A 115 -10.56 5.09 18.76
N ILE A 116 -10.58 4.81 17.43
CA ILE A 116 -9.41 4.35 16.69
C ILE A 116 -8.30 5.39 16.78
N VAL A 117 -8.61 6.65 16.42
CA VAL A 117 -7.63 7.74 16.39
C VAL A 117 -7.05 7.99 17.79
N GLU A 118 -7.89 8.09 18.81
CA GLU A 118 -7.44 8.31 20.19
C GLU A 118 -6.54 7.17 20.69
N THR A 119 -6.92 5.92 20.42
CA THR A 119 -6.13 4.75 20.81
C THR A 119 -4.76 4.77 20.16
N VAL A 120 -4.70 5.02 18.84
CA VAL A 120 -3.43 5.03 18.10
C VAL A 120 -2.53 6.17 18.60
N ILE A 121 -3.07 7.37 18.86
CA ILE A 121 -2.30 8.48 19.44
C ILE A 121 -1.70 8.09 20.80
N ARG A 122 -2.45 7.40 21.66
CA ARG A 122 -2.00 7.00 22.99
C ARG A 122 -0.89 5.96 22.98
N ILE A 123 -0.88 5.04 22.00
CA ILE A 123 0.16 4.00 21.88
C ILE A 123 1.37 4.46 21.04
N ALA A 124 1.24 5.51 20.25
CA ALA A 124 2.28 6.02 19.33
C ALA A 124 3.66 6.27 19.97
N PRO A 125 3.78 6.64 21.27
CA PRO A 125 5.10 6.82 21.88
C PRO A 125 6.04 5.62 21.77
N ALA A 126 5.51 4.40 21.71
CA ALA A 126 6.30 3.17 21.61
C ALA A 126 6.76 2.84 20.17
N PHE A 127 6.24 3.51 19.15
CA PHE A 127 6.43 3.17 17.75
C PHE A 127 7.14 4.30 16.99
N GLY A 128 7.92 3.91 15.98
CA GLY A 128 8.53 4.83 15.01
C GLY A 128 7.64 5.12 13.80
N GLY A 129 6.59 4.35 13.60
CA GLY A 129 5.61 4.52 12.52
C GLY A 129 4.33 3.73 12.75
N ILE A 130 3.29 4.09 12.02
CA ILE A 130 1.97 3.45 12.06
C ILE A 130 1.60 3.00 10.65
N ASN A 131 1.37 1.70 10.48
CA ASN A 131 0.75 1.13 9.28
C ASN A 131 -0.72 0.86 9.57
N LEU A 132 -1.61 1.51 8.84
CA LEU A 132 -3.04 1.19 8.86
C LEU A 132 -3.32 0.10 7.83
N GLU A 133 -4.12 -0.89 8.21
CA GLU A 133 -4.39 -2.07 7.39
C GLU A 133 -5.85 -2.50 7.53
N ASP A 134 -6.49 -2.88 6.43
CA ASP A 134 -7.84 -3.49 6.40
C ASP A 134 -8.94 -2.66 7.10
N ILE A 135 -8.82 -1.33 7.09
CA ILE A 135 -9.85 -0.39 7.59
C ILE A 135 -10.71 0.06 6.41
N SER A 136 -12.02 -0.15 6.51
CA SER A 136 -12.95 0.10 5.41
C SER A 136 -13.14 1.57 5.06
N ALA A 137 -13.28 1.86 3.75
CA ALA A 137 -13.76 3.16 3.30
C ALA A 137 -15.25 3.39 3.67
N PRO A 138 -15.68 4.64 3.95
CA PRO A 138 -14.90 5.87 3.88
C PRO A 138 -14.08 6.21 5.15
N ARG A 139 -14.26 5.44 6.26
CA ARG A 139 -13.63 5.72 7.56
C ARG A 139 -12.11 5.78 7.50
N CYS A 140 -11.48 4.91 6.69
CA CYS A 140 -10.03 4.86 6.56
C CYS A 140 -9.41 6.20 6.16
N PHE A 141 -10.08 7.00 5.33
CA PHE A 141 -9.61 8.32 4.93
C PHE A 141 -9.54 9.30 6.10
N GLU A 142 -10.58 9.31 6.93
CA GLU A 142 -10.65 10.20 8.10
C GLU A 142 -9.68 9.76 9.19
N VAL A 143 -9.57 8.45 9.45
CA VAL A 143 -8.61 7.90 10.42
C VAL A 143 -7.19 8.28 10.03
N GLU A 144 -6.79 8.03 8.77
CA GLU A 144 -5.43 8.35 8.31
C GLU A 144 -5.17 9.85 8.37
N ARG A 145 -6.06 10.69 7.84
CA ARG A 145 -5.92 12.15 7.85
C ARG A 145 -5.67 12.68 9.25
N ARG A 146 -6.50 12.29 10.22
CA ARG A 146 -6.39 12.76 11.62
C ARG A 146 -5.12 12.28 12.30
N LEU A 147 -4.69 11.04 12.02
CA LEU A 147 -3.44 10.52 12.58
C LEU A 147 -2.21 11.20 11.99
N VAL A 148 -2.20 11.47 10.68
CA VAL A 148 -1.14 12.23 10.01
C VAL A 148 -1.02 13.65 10.57
N GLU A 149 -2.15 14.29 10.91
CA GLU A 149 -2.17 15.62 11.51
C GLU A 149 -1.71 15.62 12.97
N ALA A 150 -2.05 14.58 13.74
CA ALA A 150 -1.80 14.52 15.19
C ALA A 150 -0.43 13.96 15.58
N LEU A 151 0.23 13.18 14.70
CA LEU A 151 1.45 12.46 15.03
C LEU A 151 2.67 13.02 14.29
N ASP A 152 3.82 13.05 14.97
CA ASP A 152 5.14 13.40 14.40
C ASP A 152 5.94 12.16 13.93
N ILE A 153 5.25 11.06 13.67
CA ILE A 153 5.81 9.83 13.09
C ILE A 153 5.04 9.46 11.83
N PRO A 154 5.64 8.75 10.86
CA PRO A 154 4.97 8.36 9.63
C PRO A 154 3.73 7.51 9.91
N VAL A 155 2.61 7.90 9.33
CA VAL A 155 1.36 7.15 9.24
C VAL A 155 1.10 6.84 7.78
N PHE A 156 0.73 5.61 7.47
CA PHE A 156 0.57 5.14 6.09
C PHE A 156 -0.47 4.02 6.03
N HIS A 157 -1.47 4.19 5.18
CA HIS A 157 -2.48 3.16 4.93
C HIS A 157 -2.06 2.34 3.71
N ASP A 158 -1.61 1.11 3.91
CA ASP A 158 -1.00 0.33 2.84
C ASP A 158 -1.98 -0.05 1.72
N ASP A 159 -3.22 -0.40 2.05
CA ASP A 159 -4.25 -0.71 1.03
C ASP A 159 -4.54 0.46 0.08
N GLN A 160 -4.31 1.69 0.54
CA GLN A 160 -4.42 2.88 -0.28
C GLN A 160 -3.11 3.14 -1.03
N HIS A 161 -2.08 3.46 -0.29
CA HIS A 161 -0.86 4.07 -0.83
C HIS A 161 0.16 3.03 -1.31
N GLY A 162 0.29 1.88 -0.63
CA GLY A 162 1.14 0.78 -1.10
C GLY A 162 0.65 0.25 -2.44
N THR A 163 -0.66 0.03 -2.55
CA THR A 163 -1.31 -0.37 -3.79
C THR A 163 -1.12 0.68 -4.89
N ALA A 164 -1.31 1.97 -4.58
CA ALA A 164 -1.11 3.04 -5.56
C ALA A 164 0.33 3.12 -6.09
N ILE A 165 1.32 2.92 -5.22
CA ILE A 165 2.74 2.96 -5.58
C ILE A 165 3.10 1.81 -6.55
N VAL A 166 2.66 0.59 -6.26
CA VAL A 166 2.98 -0.56 -7.13
C VAL A 166 2.22 -0.48 -8.45
N VAL A 167 0.97 0.00 -8.46
CA VAL A 167 0.23 0.27 -9.69
C VAL A 167 0.95 1.31 -10.55
N LEU A 168 1.33 2.44 -9.96
CA LEU A 168 2.05 3.48 -10.71
C LEU A 168 3.37 2.94 -11.28
N SER A 169 4.13 2.18 -10.49
CA SER A 169 5.38 1.55 -10.96
C SER A 169 5.15 0.65 -12.17
N GLY A 170 4.15 -0.23 -12.11
CA GLY A 170 3.77 -1.10 -13.24
C GLY A 170 3.29 -0.30 -14.45
N VAL A 171 2.49 0.74 -14.26
CA VAL A 171 2.01 1.61 -15.35
C VAL A 171 3.20 2.35 -16.01
N ILE A 172 4.16 2.86 -15.25
CA ILE A 172 5.37 3.49 -15.81
C ILE A 172 6.06 2.55 -16.81
N ASN A 173 6.32 1.32 -16.41
CA ASN A 173 7.00 0.33 -17.25
C ASN A 173 6.12 -0.17 -18.40
N ALA A 174 4.82 -0.37 -18.17
CA ALA A 174 3.89 -0.75 -19.23
C ALA A 174 3.84 0.34 -20.32
N LEU A 175 3.74 1.62 -19.95
CA LEU A 175 3.76 2.73 -20.92
C LEU A 175 5.10 2.86 -21.64
N ARG A 176 6.22 2.61 -20.94
CA ARG A 176 7.55 2.56 -21.56
C ARG A 176 7.62 1.47 -22.64
N LEU A 177 7.06 0.29 -22.35
CA LEU A 177 7.02 -0.84 -23.29
C LEU A 177 6.17 -0.52 -24.54
N VAL A 178 4.98 0.04 -24.35
CA VAL A 178 4.04 0.31 -25.45
C VAL A 178 4.28 1.66 -26.13
N GLY A 179 5.23 2.47 -25.64
CA GLY A 179 5.60 3.75 -26.23
C GLY A 179 4.54 4.85 -26.12
N LYS A 180 3.60 4.75 -25.16
CA LYS A 180 2.55 5.75 -24.94
C LYS A 180 2.98 6.82 -23.95
N ARG A 181 2.53 8.05 -24.17
CA ARG A 181 2.80 9.19 -23.29
C ARG A 181 1.69 9.35 -22.26
N LYS A 182 2.06 9.45 -20.99
CA LYS A 182 1.13 9.53 -19.85
C LYS A 182 0.13 10.70 -19.95
N GLU A 183 0.57 11.83 -20.54
CA GLU A 183 -0.28 13.02 -20.69
C GLU A 183 -1.42 12.83 -21.68
N GLU A 184 -1.29 11.87 -22.59
CA GLU A 184 -2.25 11.57 -23.66
C GLU A 184 -3.10 10.32 -23.35
N CYS A 185 -2.65 9.50 -22.39
CA CYS A 185 -3.33 8.26 -22.02
C CYS A 185 -4.65 8.53 -21.31
N ARG A 186 -5.69 7.80 -21.74
CA ARG A 186 -6.99 7.72 -21.07
C ARG A 186 -6.96 6.54 -20.09
N VAL A 187 -7.06 6.85 -18.80
CA VAL A 187 -6.98 5.87 -17.72
C VAL A 187 -8.34 5.67 -17.08
N VAL A 188 -8.77 4.45 -16.95
CA VAL A 188 -9.97 4.05 -16.20
C VAL A 188 -9.54 3.36 -14.92
N VAL A 189 -9.97 3.86 -13.78
CA VAL A 189 -9.83 3.20 -12.48
C VAL A 189 -11.21 2.70 -12.05
N ASN A 190 -11.37 1.39 -12.08
CA ASN A 190 -12.62 0.73 -11.75
C ASN A 190 -12.59 0.20 -10.32
N GLY A 191 -13.38 0.82 -9.46
CA GLY A 191 -13.41 0.65 -8.02
C GLY A 191 -13.04 1.95 -7.31
N ALA A 192 -14.01 2.88 -7.14
CA ALA A 192 -13.78 4.17 -6.48
C ALA A 192 -13.83 4.08 -4.93
N GLY A 193 -13.22 3.01 -4.38
CA GLY A 193 -12.99 2.80 -2.95
C GLY A 193 -11.64 3.37 -2.49
N SER A 194 -11.13 2.85 -1.36
CA SER A 194 -9.86 3.28 -0.75
C SER A 194 -8.67 3.21 -1.72
N ALA A 195 -8.45 2.05 -2.31
CA ALA A 195 -7.36 1.83 -3.26
C ALA A 195 -7.53 2.67 -4.53
N GLY A 196 -8.73 2.65 -5.15
CA GLY A 196 -8.95 3.34 -6.41
C GLY A 196 -8.78 4.86 -6.32
N ILE A 197 -9.24 5.47 -5.23
CA ILE A 197 -9.03 6.91 -5.00
C ILE A 197 -7.54 7.23 -4.80
N ALA A 198 -6.81 6.41 -4.06
CA ALA A 198 -5.37 6.60 -3.85
C ALA A 198 -4.58 6.43 -5.15
N ILE A 199 -4.91 5.40 -5.94
CA ILE A 199 -4.33 5.17 -7.27
C ILE A 199 -4.57 6.39 -8.18
N ALA A 200 -5.82 6.85 -8.26
CA ALA A 200 -6.18 7.99 -9.08
C ALA A 200 -5.40 9.25 -8.70
N LYS A 201 -5.30 9.55 -7.41
CA LYS A 201 -4.52 10.69 -6.90
C LYS A 201 -3.04 10.59 -7.29
N LEU A 202 -2.42 9.42 -7.09
CA LEU A 202 -1.00 9.24 -7.38
C LEU A 202 -0.71 9.30 -8.88
N LEU A 203 -1.58 8.74 -9.74
CA LEU A 203 -1.47 8.85 -11.19
C LEU A 203 -1.57 10.32 -11.65
N LEU A 204 -2.52 11.08 -11.11
CA LEU A 204 -2.66 12.53 -11.39
C LEU A 204 -1.41 13.30 -10.93
N SER A 205 -0.89 13.02 -9.72
CA SER A 205 0.34 13.63 -9.20
C SER A 205 1.56 13.29 -10.07
N TYR A 206 1.59 12.10 -10.70
CA TYR A 206 2.64 11.71 -11.65
C TYR A 206 2.52 12.42 -13.00
N GLY A 207 1.34 13.01 -13.32
CA GLY A 207 1.12 13.81 -14.52
C GLY A 207 0.14 13.24 -15.54
N PHE A 208 -0.62 12.20 -15.24
CA PHE A 208 -1.76 11.79 -16.05
C PHE A 208 -2.83 12.89 -16.03
N ARG A 209 -3.55 13.06 -17.14
CA ARG A 209 -4.54 14.14 -17.30
C ARG A 209 -5.96 13.66 -17.58
N HIS A 210 -6.10 12.48 -18.19
CA HIS A 210 -7.39 11.94 -18.61
C HIS A 210 -7.70 10.69 -17.79
N LEU A 211 -8.32 10.88 -16.64
CA LEU A 211 -8.64 9.82 -15.69
C LEU A 211 -10.14 9.79 -15.41
N THR A 212 -10.72 8.60 -15.45
CA THR A 212 -12.12 8.34 -15.15
C THR A 212 -12.21 7.31 -14.02
N LEU A 213 -12.95 7.66 -12.96
CA LEU A 213 -13.30 6.74 -11.89
C LEU A 213 -14.63 6.06 -12.22
N VAL A 214 -14.71 4.75 -11.97
CA VAL A 214 -15.93 3.97 -12.11
C VAL A 214 -16.22 3.27 -10.79
N ASP A 215 -17.45 3.29 -10.34
CA ASP A 215 -17.92 2.53 -9.19
C ASP A 215 -19.03 1.53 -9.58
N ARG A 216 -19.65 0.91 -8.60
CA ARG A 216 -20.73 -0.06 -8.83
C ARG A 216 -21.95 0.52 -9.55
N CYS A 217 -22.11 1.84 -9.55
CA CYS A 217 -23.23 2.56 -10.18
C CYS A 217 -22.87 3.08 -11.58
N GLY A 218 -21.59 2.99 -11.98
CA GLY A 218 -21.07 3.47 -13.26
C GLY A 218 -19.99 4.53 -13.09
N ILE A 219 -19.82 5.34 -14.14
CA ILE A 219 -18.84 6.44 -14.15
C ILE A 219 -19.20 7.46 -13.06
N VAL A 220 -18.24 7.80 -12.22
CA VAL A 220 -18.40 8.84 -11.21
C VAL A 220 -18.46 10.20 -11.88
N SER A 221 -19.61 10.85 -11.82
CA SER A 221 -19.93 12.14 -12.46
C SER A 221 -20.58 13.09 -11.47
N SER A 222 -20.82 14.33 -11.89
CA SER A 222 -21.53 15.35 -11.10
C SER A 222 -22.96 14.92 -10.73
N ARG A 223 -23.54 14.00 -11.51
CA ARG A 223 -24.91 13.48 -11.34
C ARG A 223 -24.98 12.15 -10.57
N SER A 224 -23.82 11.61 -10.20
CA SER A 224 -23.80 10.36 -9.42
C SER A 224 -24.43 10.56 -8.04
N GLU A 225 -25.41 9.70 -7.71
CA GLU A 225 -26.07 9.70 -6.41
C GLU A 225 -25.32 8.81 -5.41
N GLY A 226 -25.36 9.16 -4.14
CA GLY A 226 -24.81 8.34 -3.05
C GLY A 226 -23.28 8.27 -2.99
N ILE A 227 -22.57 9.10 -3.75
CA ILE A 227 -21.10 9.18 -3.67
C ILE A 227 -20.65 9.82 -2.35
N ASN A 228 -19.60 9.28 -1.77
CA ASN A 228 -19.00 9.81 -0.54
C ASN A 228 -18.17 11.08 -0.81
N GLU A 229 -17.71 11.72 0.27
CA GLU A 229 -16.94 12.97 0.19
C GLU A 229 -15.62 12.78 -0.60
N ALA A 230 -14.92 11.67 -0.42
CA ALA A 230 -13.69 11.40 -1.14
C ALA A 230 -13.91 11.24 -2.64
N GLN A 231 -14.96 10.53 -3.07
CA GLN A 231 -15.37 10.43 -4.47
C GLN A 231 -15.78 11.80 -5.03
N ARG A 232 -16.53 12.58 -4.25
CA ARG A 232 -16.95 13.93 -4.64
C ARG A 232 -15.77 14.86 -4.86
N ALA A 233 -14.76 14.80 -4.00
CA ALA A 233 -13.54 15.59 -4.15
C ALA A 233 -12.78 15.26 -5.46
N MET A 234 -12.84 13.99 -5.91
CA MET A 234 -12.19 13.57 -7.15
C MET A 234 -12.85 14.18 -8.42
N LEU A 235 -14.11 14.56 -8.39
CA LEU A 235 -14.77 15.19 -9.53
C LEU A 235 -14.10 16.49 -10.01
N ALA A 236 -13.36 17.16 -9.14
CA ALA A 236 -12.62 18.37 -9.50
C ALA A 236 -11.41 18.08 -10.42
N VAL A 237 -10.95 16.83 -10.48
CA VAL A 237 -9.69 16.43 -11.15
C VAL A 237 -9.80 15.17 -12.03
N THR A 238 -10.98 14.53 -12.05
CA THR A 238 -11.26 13.34 -12.86
C THR A 238 -12.56 13.56 -13.65
N ASN A 239 -12.73 12.83 -14.77
CA ASN A 239 -13.93 12.92 -15.62
C ASN A 239 -14.33 14.38 -15.92
N LEU A 240 -13.37 15.18 -16.38
CA LEU A 240 -13.55 16.63 -16.58
C LEU A 240 -14.62 16.99 -17.63
N ASP A 241 -14.94 16.05 -18.51
CA ASP A 241 -16.00 16.19 -19.51
C ASP A 241 -17.39 15.79 -18.96
N ASP A 242 -17.47 15.41 -17.69
CA ASP A 242 -18.68 14.98 -16.96
C ASP A 242 -19.48 13.89 -17.71
N VAL A 243 -18.76 12.93 -18.30
CA VAL A 243 -19.34 11.79 -19.02
C VAL A 243 -20.08 10.87 -18.06
N GLU A 244 -21.24 10.38 -18.49
CA GLU A 244 -22.02 9.37 -17.78
C GLU A 244 -21.99 8.03 -18.53
N GLY A 245 -22.27 6.94 -17.83
CA GLY A 245 -22.35 5.61 -18.43
C GLY A 245 -21.84 4.53 -17.47
N GLY A 246 -21.71 3.31 -17.99
CA GLY A 246 -21.17 2.18 -17.27
C GLY A 246 -19.68 1.95 -17.53
N LEU A 247 -19.16 0.84 -17.01
CA LEU A 247 -17.77 0.44 -17.22
C LEU A 247 -17.42 0.27 -18.71
N ALA A 248 -18.34 -0.27 -19.51
CA ALA A 248 -18.12 -0.44 -20.95
C ALA A 248 -17.94 0.90 -21.67
N ASP A 249 -18.73 1.93 -21.29
CA ASP A 249 -18.62 3.26 -21.86
C ASP A 249 -17.29 3.93 -21.46
N ALA A 250 -16.83 3.72 -20.22
CA ALA A 250 -15.56 4.23 -19.75
C ALA A 250 -14.37 3.59 -20.49
N LEU A 251 -14.46 2.29 -20.80
CA LEU A 251 -13.38 1.54 -21.44
C LEU A 251 -13.27 1.80 -22.94
N ALA A 252 -14.32 2.29 -23.58
CA ALA A 252 -14.28 2.60 -25.00
C ALA A 252 -13.22 3.67 -25.32
N GLY A 253 -12.14 3.26 -26.02
CA GLY A 253 -11.00 4.10 -26.33
C GLY A 253 -10.12 4.46 -25.12
N ALA A 254 -10.15 3.69 -24.04
CA ALA A 254 -9.20 3.81 -22.95
C ALA A 254 -7.86 3.11 -23.28
N ASP A 255 -6.76 3.63 -22.73
CA ASP A 255 -5.42 3.06 -22.89
C ASP A 255 -5.03 2.17 -21.72
N VAL A 256 -5.49 2.50 -20.52
CA VAL A 256 -5.14 1.81 -19.29
C VAL A 256 -6.40 1.55 -18.48
N LEU A 257 -6.59 0.31 -18.04
CA LEU A 257 -7.56 -0.09 -17.03
C LEU A 257 -6.81 -0.50 -15.76
N VAL A 258 -7.21 0.06 -14.62
CA VAL A 258 -6.84 -0.43 -13.29
C VAL A 258 -8.11 -0.88 -12.57
N GLY A 259 -8.28 -2.18 -12.39
CA GLY A 259 -9.39 -2.79 -11.66
C GLY A 259 -9.00 -3.06 -10.21
N VAL A 260 -9.79 -2.53 -9.28
CA VAL A 260 -9.68 -2.78 -7.82
C VAL A 260 -11.09 -2.94 -7.23
N SER A 261 -11.90 -3.77 -7.88
CA SER A 261 -13.36 -3.82 -7.62
C SER A 261 -13.86 -5.24 -7.38
N ALA A 262 -14.46 -5.87 -8.37
CA ALA A 262 -15.12 -7.16 -8.24
C ALA A 262 -14.69 -8.14 -9.35
N PRO A 263 -14.66 -9.46 -9.06
CA PRO A 263 -14.24 -10.45 -10.04
C PRO A 263 -15.17 -10.53 -11.25
N GLY A 264 -14.58 -10.79 -12.42
CA GLY A 264 -15.30 -11.18 -13.65
C GLY A 264 -16.17 -10.09 -14.28
N ILE A 265 -15.98 -8.81 -13.91
CA ILE A 265 -16.84 -7.71 -14.43
C ILE A 265 -16.36 -7.09 -15.73
N VAL A 266 -15.16 -7.42 -16.18
CA VAL A 266 -14.58 -6.95 -17.44
C VAL A 266 -14.75 -8.06 -18.49
N SER A 267 -15.44 -7.78 -19.59
CA SER A 267 -15.63 -8.72 -20.67
C SER A 267 -14.58 -8.56 -21.78
N ALA A 268 -14.39 -9.60 -22.60
CA ALA A 268 -13.53 -9.53 -23.77
C ALA A 268 -13.96 -8.42 -24.77
N ASP A 269 -15.28 -8.14 -24.90
CA ASP A 269 -15.76 -7.07 -25.76
C ASP A 269 -15.39 -5.67 -25.22
N MET A 270 -15.40 -5.49 -23.90
CA MET A 270 -14.90 -4.26 -23.29
C MET A 270 -13.40 -4.06 -23.58
N VAL A 271 -12.59 -5.12 -23.48
CA VAL A 271 -11.17 -5.05 -23.83
C VAL A 271 -10.97 -4.70 -25.31
N ARG A 272 -11.74 -5.31 -26.23
CA ARG A 272 -11.68 -4.97 -27.66
C ARG A 272 -12.06 -3.53 -27.98
N SER A 273 -12.83 -2.88 -27.13
CA SER A 273 -13.22 -1.47 -27.30
C SER A 273 -12.15 -0.47 -26.82
N MET A 274 -11.12 -0.94 -26.12
CA MET A 274 -9.98 -0.13 -25.71
C MET A 274 -9.11 0.24 -26.91
N ASN A 275 -8.21 1.19 -26.72
CA ASN A 275 -7.20 1.54 -27.73
C ASN A 275 -6.21 0.40 -27.94
N ASP A 276 -5.54 0.40 -29.10
CA ASP A 276 -4.44 -0.52 -29.39
C ASP A 276 -3.38 -0.46 -28.28
N ASP A 277 -2.69 -1.59 -28.05
CA ASP A 277 -1.69 -1.75 -27.00
C ASP A 277 -2.24 -1.39 -25.59
N ALA A 278 -3.45 -1.82 -25.30
CA ALA A 278 -4.09 -1.61 -24.01
C ALA A 278 -3.31 -2.25 -22.85
N VAL A 279 -3.27 -1.56 -21.71
CA VAL A 279 -2.68 -2.04 -20.46
C VAL A 279 -3.80 -2.31 -19.46
N ILE A 280 -3.82 -3.50 -18.87
CA ILE A 280 -4.86 -3.93 -17.94
C ILE A 280 -4.24 -4.44 -16.64
N PHE A 281 -4.56 -3.82 -15.52
CA PHE A 281 -4.26 -4.33 -14.18
C PHE A 281 -5.56 -4.76 -13.50
N ALA A 282 -5.81 -6.07 -13.47
CA ALA A 282 -7.01 -6.68 -12.90
C ALA A 282 -6.67 -7.24 -11.52
N MET A 283 -6.90 -6.43 -10.47
CA MET A 283 -6.34 -6.65 -9.14
C MET A 283 -7.34 -7.18 -8.11
N ALA A 284 -8.59 -7.44 -8.50
CA ALA A 284 -9.57 -8.06 -7.61
C ALA A 284 -9.08 -9.44 -7.13
N ASN A 285 -9.35 -9.76 -5.86
CA ASN A 285 -8.96 -11.02 -5.24
C ASN A 285 -10.17 -11.68 -4.55
N PRO A 286 -10.26 -13.05 -4.58
CA PRO A 286 -9.27 -14.00 -5.10
C PRO A 286 -9.29 -14.17 -6.64
N GLU A 287 -10.30 -13.70 -7.31
CA GLU A 287 -10.45 -13.76 -8.77
C GLU A 287 -10.34 -12.35 -9.37
N PRO A 288 -9.62 -12.17 -10.50
CA PRO A 288 -9.45 -10.87 -11.12
C PRO A 288 -10.73 -10.41 -11.86
N GLU A 289 -10.81 -9.13 -12.22
CA GLU A 289 -11.88 -8.57 -13.05
C GLU A 289 -11.98 -9.22 -14.43
N ILE A 290 -10.84 -9.68 -14.97
CA ILE A 290 -10.69 -10.50 -16.16
C ILE A 290 -9.41 -11.31 -16.02
N TYR A 291 -9.41 -12.55 -16.49
CA TYR A 291 -8.19 -13.38 -16.49
C TYR A 291 -7.20 -12.92 -17.56
N PRO A 292 -5.86 -13.00 -17.29
CA PRO A 292 -4.84 -12.54 -18.23
C PRO A 292 -4.94 -13.16 -19.63
N ASP A 293 -5.20 -14.45 -19.72
CA ASP A 293 -5.31 -15.15 -21.02
C ASP A 293 -6.50 -14.62 -21.83
N GLU A 294 -7.62 -14.35 -21.18
CA GLU A 294 -8.81 -13.78 -21.82
C GLU A 294 -8.56 -12.34 -22.27
N ALA A 295 -7.94 -11.51 -21.41
CA ALA A 295 -7.61 -10.14 -21.73
C ALA A 295 -6.62 -10.04 -22.91
N LYS A 296 -5.57 -10.86 -22.93
CA LYS A 296 -4.61 -10.93 -24.03
C LYS A 296 -5.26 -11.43 -25.33
N ALA A 297 -6.11 -12.45 -25.26
CA ALA A 297 -6.87 -12.94 -26.41
C ALA A 297 -7.83 -11.88 -26.98
N ALA A 298 -8.29 -10.94 -26.16
CA ALA A 298 -9.13 -9.82 -26.56
C ALA A 298 -8.35 -8.59 -27.08
N GLY A 299 -7.00 -8.60 -27.02
CA GLY A 299 -6.15 -7.55 -27.60
C GLY A 299 -5.37 -6.72 -26.56
N ALA A 300 -5.44 -7.03 -25.27
CA ALA A 300 -4.60 -6.36 -24.29
C ALA A 300 -3.12 -6.70 -24.51
N ARG A 301 -2.25 -5.70 -24.49
CA ARG A 301 -0.81 -5.85 -24.69
C ARG A 301 -0.09 -6.26 -23.41
N VAL A 302 -0.40 -5.59 -22.31
CA VAL A 302 0.19 -5.86 -21.01
C VAL A 302 -0.92 -6.15 -20.02
N VAL A 303 -0.81 -7.26 -19.29
CA VAL A 303 -1.78 -7.63 -18.25
C VAL A 303 -1.02 -7.93 -16.96
N GLY A 304 -1.45 -7.30 -15.87
CA GLY A 304 -0.99 -7.57 -14.51
C GLY A 304 -2.17 -7.94 -13.60
N THR A 305 -1.90 -8.71 -12.55
CA THR A 305 -2.89 -9.09 -11.54
C THR A 305 -2.32 -9.02 -10.13
N GLY A 306 -3.17 -9.08 -9.11
CA GLY A 306 -2.72 -9.26 -7.72
C GLY A 306 -2.25 -10.68 -7.39
N ARG A 307 -2.44 -11.65 -8.30
CA ARG A 307 -2.17 -13.08 -8.06
C ARG A 307 -0.72 -13.43 -8.40
N SER A 308 -0.15 -14.31 -7.58
CA SER A 308 1.24 -14.81 -7.74
C SER A 308 1.41 -15.92 -8.77
N ASP A 309 0.31 -16.46 -9.30
CA ASP A 309 0.33 -17.54 -10.29
C ASP A 309 0.29 -17.02 -11.75
N PHE A 310 0.32 -15.69 -11.94
CA PHE A 310 0.40 -15.04 -13.25
C PHE A 310 1.61 -14.11 -13.35
N PRO A 311 2.11 -13.82 -14.55
CA PRO A 311 3.12 -12.77 -14.76
C PRO A 311 2.65 -11.39 -14.28
N ASN A 312 3.59 -10.48 -14.06
CA ASN A 312 3.31 -9.12 -13.64
C ASN A 312 2.46 -9.03 -12.37
N GLN A 313 2.87 -9.74 -11.32
CA GLN A 313 2.18 -9.64 -10.03
C GLN A 313 2.29 -8.21 -9.48
N ILE A 314 1.17 -7.54 -9.36
CA ILE A 314 1.06 -6.21 -8.73
C ILE A 314 0.77 -6.43 -7.23
N ASN A 315 1.83 -6.37 -6.42
CA ASN A 315 1.74 -6.68 -5.00
C ASN A 315 2.48 -5.62 -4.16
N ASN A 316 1.80 -5.05 -3.18
CA ASN A 316 2.35 -4.00 -2.31
C ASN A 316 3.53 -4.48 -1.43
N VAL A 317 3.79 -5.78 -1.33
CA VAL A 317 4.94 -6.34 -0.60
C VAL A 317 6.29 -5.83 -1.11
N VAL A 318 6.40 -5.45 -2.38
CA VAL A 318 7.63 -4.86 -2.93
C VAL A 318 7.84 -3.40 -2.51
N ALA A 319 6.81 -2.73 -1.97
CA ALA A 319 6.81 -1.31 -1.64
C ALA A 319 6.85 -1.04 -0.14
N PHE A 320 5.82 -1.47 0.64
CA PHE A 320 5.62 -1.00 2.01
C PHE A 320 6.79 -1.29 2.96
N PRO A 321 7.53 -2.43 2.88
CA PRO A 321 8.64 -2.66 3.79
C PRO A 321 9.77 -1.65 3.55
N GLY A 322 10.03 -1.32 2.28
CA GLY A 322 11.01 -0.32 1.88
C GLY A 322 10.61 1.10 2.26
N ILE A 323 9.32 1.43 2.11
CA ILE A 323 8.78 2.74 2.49
C ILE A 323 9.00 3.00 3.99
N PHE A 324 8.59 2.07 4.85
CA PHE A 324 8.79 2.23 6.29
C PHE A 324 10.25 2.17 6.69
N LYS A 325 11.06 1.27 6.09
CA LYS A 325 12.51 1.25 6.32
C LYS A 325 13.13 2.61 6.01
N GLY A 326 12.86 3.16 4.83
CA GLY A 326 13.39 4.47 4.43
C GLY A 326 12.89 5.62 5.30
N ALA A 327 11.61 5.62 5.67
CA ALA A 327 11.02 6.62 6.54
C ALA A 327 11.62 6.58 7.96
N LEU A 328 11.80 5.40 8.54
CA LEU A 328 12.43 5.22 9.86
C LEU A 328 13.90 5.63 9.85
N GLU A 329 14.70 5.13 8.88
CA GLU A 329 16.11 5.49 8.72
C GLU A 329 16.29 6.99 8.44
N GLY A 330 15.39 7.57 7.65
CA GLY A 330 15.36 8.99 7.32
C GLY A 330 14.78 9.88 8.43
N ARG A 331 14.24 9.33 9.51
CA ARG A 331 13.52 10.09 10.56
C ARG A 331 12.44 10.99 9.95
N ALA A 332 11.72 10.47 8.94
CA ALA A 332 10.62 11.18 8.31
C ALA A 332 9.46 11.34 9.31
N ARG A 333 8.86 12.51 9.36
CA ARG A 333 7.66 12.75 10.16
C ARG A 333 6.39 12.31 9.44
N ARG A 334 6.42 12.28 8.10
CA ARG A 334 5.30 11.92 7.22
C ARG A 334 5.83 11.18 6.02
N ILE A 335 4.97 10.42 5.36
CA ILE A 335 5.23 9.86 4.03
C ILE A 335 4.49 10.75 3.04
N THR A 336 5.25 11.60 2.33
CA THR A 336 4.70 12.62 1.42
C THR A 336 4.38 12.05 0.04
N GLU A 337 3.66 12.82 -0.79
CA GLU A 337 3.37 12.41 -2.17
C GLU A 337 4.66 12.25 -2.98
N GLU A 338 5.64 13.12 -2.76
CA GLU A 338 6.94 13.06 -3.42
C GLU A 338 7.68 11.76 -3.06
N MET A 339 7.61 11.32 -1.80
CA MET A 339 8.18 10.04 -1.37
C MET A 339 7.50 8.86 -2.05
N LYS A 340 6.17 8.90 -2.22
CA LYS A 340 5.41 7.87 -2.92
C LYS A 340 5.77 7.80 -4.41
N LEU A 341 5.88 8.96 -5.06
CA LEU A 341 6.34 9.06 -6.46
C LEU A 341 7.77 8.54 -6.63
N ALA A 342 8.68 8.92 -5.72
CA ALA A 342 10.05 8.45 -5.73
C ALA A 342 10.15 6.93 -5.51
N ALA A 343 9.30 6.37 -4.63
CA ALA A 343 9.21 4.93 -4.41
C ALA A 343 8.71 4.17 -5.65
N ALA A 344 7.67 4.69 -6.31
CA ALA A 344 7.14 4.10 -7.53
C ALA A 344 8.16 4.13 -8.68
N GLN A 345 8.87 5.25 -8.86
CA GLN A 345 9.92 5.37 -9.85
C GLN A 345 11.10 4.44 -9.54
N ALA A 346 11.51 4.35 -8.27
CA ALA A 346 12.60 3.47 -7.84
C ALA A 346 12.31 1.98 -8.08
N LEU A 347 11.04 1.57 -7.97
CA LEU A 347 10.60 0.22 -8.34
C LEU A 347 10.61 0.03 -9.86
N ALA A 348 10.10 1.00 -10.62
CA ALA A 348 10.06 0.93 -12.08
C ALA A 348 11.49 0.83 -12.67
N ASP A 349 12.43 1.58 -12.11
CA ASP A 349 13.84 1.62 -12.57
C ASP A 349 14.60 0.31 -12.30
N LEU A 350 14.03 -0.63 -11.53
CA LEU A 350 14.64 -1.95 -11.31
C LEU A 350 14.53 -2.85 -12.54
N VAL A 351 13.54 -2.61 -13.39
CA VAL A 351 13.37 -3.34 -14.64
C VAL A 351 14.17 -2.63 -15.73
N SER A 352 15.25 -3.23 -16.17
CA SER A 352 16.09 -2.68 -17.24
C SER A 352 15.39 -2.74 -18.61
N ASP A 353 15.90 -2.00 -19.60
CA ASP A 353 15.33 -2.02 -20.96
C ASP A 353 15.46 -3.41 -21.61
N GLU A 354 16.50 -4.18 -21.25
CA GLU A 354 16.72 -5.53 -21.76
C GLU A 354 15.77 -6.56 -21.12
N GLU A 355 15.33 -6.35 -19.89
CA GLU A 355 14.41 -7.24 -19.17
C GLU A 355 12.95 -6.90 -19.47
N LEU A 356 12.67 -5.66 -19.86
CA LEU A 356 11.30 -5.16 -20.04
C LEU A 356 10.56 -5.92 -21.15
N SER A 357 9.45 -6.52 -20.80
CA SER A 357 8.60 -7.30 -21.72
C SER A 357 7.14 -7.27 -21.28
N GLU A 358 6.24 -7.80 -22.10
CA GLU A 358 4.81 -7.90 -21.78
C GLU A 358 4.53 -8.69 -20.51
N ASP A 359 5.42 -9.61 -20.16
CA ASP A 359 5.30 -10.48 -18.99
C ASP A 359 6.27 -10.10 -17.86
N PHE A 360 7.04 -9.02 -18.02
CA PHE A 360 7.98 -8.54 -16.99
C PHE A 360 8.05 -7.01 -16.97
N ILE A 361 7.08 -6.38 -16.30
CA ILE A 361 7.00 -4.92 -16.06
C ILE A 361 7.26 -4.55 -14.61
N MET A 362 7.34 -5.52 -13.72
CA MET A 362 7.52 -5.34 -12.28
C MET A 362 8.63 -6.27 -11.77
N PRO A 363 9.41 -5.83 -10.76
CA PRO A 363 10.33 -6.76 -10.08
C PRO A 363 9.53 -7.85 -9.36
N GLU A 364 10.10 -9.03 -9.28
CA GLU A 364 9.54 -10.13 -8.51
C GLU A 364 9.42 -9.79 -7.01
N PRO A 365 8.42 -10.30 -6.29
CA PRO A 365 8.23 -10.01 -4.86
C PRO A 365 9.43 -10.34 -3.98
N PHE A 366 10.27 -11.30 -4.39
CA PHE A 366 11.47 -11.72 -3.68
C PHE A 366 12.75 -11.08 -4.19
N ASP A 367 12.68 -10.09 -5.09
CA ASP A 367 13.86 -9.33 -5.52
C ASP A 367 14.39 -8.50 -4.35
N PRO A 368 15.57 -8.85 -3.80
CA PRO A 368 16.11 -8.15 -2.63
C PRO A 368 16.46 -6.69 -2.91
N ARG A 369 16.58 -6.31 -4.19
CA ARG A 369 16.87 -4.93 -4.60
C ARG A 369 15.67 -4.01 -4.38
N ALA A 370 14.42 -4.53 -4.45
CA ALA A 370 13.20 -3.73 -4.40
C ALA A 370 13.11 -2.93 -3.11
N VAL A 371 13.21 -3.59 -1.96
CA VAL A 371 13.10 -2.94 -0.66
C VAL A 371 14.22 -1.91 -0.43
N GLU A 372 15.45 -2.24 -0.81
CA GLU A 372 16.61 -1.33 -0.64
C GLU A 372 16.51 -0.09 -1.54
N ARG A 373 16.03 -0.24 -2.77
CA ARG A 373 15.82 0.89 -3.70
C ARG A 373 14.72 1.81 -3.22
N VAL A 374 13.58 1.25 -2.80
CA VAL A 374 12.47 2.02 -2.22
C VAL A 374 12.92 2.72 -0.94
N ALA A 375 13.59 2.02 -0.02
CA ALA A 375 14.08 2.60 1.22
C ALA A 375 15.05 3.76 0.97
N LYS A 376 15.98 3.58 0.02
CA LYS A 376 16.90 4.64 -0.37
C LYS A 376 16.15 5.85 -0.92
N ALA A 377 15.20 5.67 -1.83
CA ALA A 377 14.43 6.76 -2.42
C ALA A 377 13.67 7.56 -1.35
N VAL A 378 12.97 6.89 -0.44
CA VAL A 378 12.21 7.53 0.64
C VAL A 378 13.14 8.25 1.63
N ARG A 379 14.26 7.63 2.02
CA ARG A 379 15.25 8.23 2.91
C ARG A 379 15.89 9.48 2.31
N ASP A 380 16.25 9.43 1.04
CA ASP A 380 16.87 10.57 0.33
C ASP A 380 15.87 11.74 0.23
N CYS A 381 14.58 11.47 -0.01
CA CYS A 381 13.51 12.46 0.04
C CYS A 381 13.40 13.09 1.45
N ALA A 382 13.34 12.25 2.50
CA ALA A 382 13.25 12.74 3.87
C ALA A 382 14.44 13.64 4.25
N ALA A 383 15.63 13.33 3.75
CA ALA A 383 16.81 14.15 3.97
C ALA A 383 16.69 15.53 3.28
N ARG A 384 16.20 15.56 2.03
CA ARG A 384 16.00 16.82 1.27
C ARG A 384 14.93 17.70 1.91
N GLU A 385 13.82 17.12 2.37
CA GLU A 385 12.76 17.88 3.06
C GLU A 385 13.28 18.55 4.34
N ARG A 386 14.12 17.88 5.14
CA ARG A 386 14.75 18.48 6.31
C ARG A 386 15.66 19.65 5.97
N GLU A 387 16.26 19.66 4.77
CA GLU A 387 17.07 20.75 4.27
C GLU A 387 16.24 21.82 3.53
N GLY A 388 14.92 21.70 3.52
CA GLY A 388 14.02 22.63 2.82
C GLY A 388 14.11 22.53 1.28
N ARG A 389 14.56 21.38 0.77
CA ARG A 389 14.69 21.11 -0.67
C ARG A 389 13.60 20.15 -1.15
N PRO A 390 13.12 20.28 -2.41
CA PRO A 390 12.18 19.33 -2.99
C PRO A 390 12.79 17.92 -3.11
N CYS A 391 11.99 16.91 -3.00
CA CYS A 391 12.33 15.50 -3.25
C CYS A 391 12.51 15.19 -4.76
#